data_15d06b9b9e9ce25d355cb64e77ee10d9
#
_entry.id   15d06b9b9e9ce25d355cb64e77ee10d9
#
_cell.length_a   1.000
_cell.length_b   1.000
_cell.length_c   1.000
_cell.angle_alpha   90.00
_cell.angle_beta   90.00
_cell.angle_gamma   90.00
#
_symmetry.space_group_name_H-M   'P 1'
#
loop_
_entity.id
_entity.type
_entity.pdbx_description
1 polymer ?
#
loop_
_entity_poly.entity_id
_entity_poly.type
_entity_poly.pdbx_seq_one_letter_code
_entity_poly.pdbx_strand_id
1 'polypeptide(L)'
;MPNMKNMSQTEERTRRFDAFRNWLRAQTQLSVRAQGDADSRARRVERDLFGGINLDAEYAQDRLTRVLQALEYSTEDARNHREPLEGLVFRFNPDEPRYYERVKAVLSDLHRAVELYRDFCDEVNPQ
;
A
#
# COMPACT_ATOMS: atom_id res chain seq x y z
N MET A 1 18.92 27.87 -5.64
CA MET A 1 17.47 27.67 -5.74
C MET A 1 17.06 26.45 -4.96
N PRO A 2 16.06 26.58 -4.10
CA PRO A 2 15.54 25.41 -3.45
C PRO A 2 15.06 24.40 -4.46
N ASN A 3 15.05 23.17 -4.06
CA ASN A 3 14.70 22.07 -4.93
C ASN A 3 13.19 22.07 -5.21
N MET A 4 12.77 22.93 -6.12
CA MET A 4 11.36 23.08 -6.49
C MET A 4 10.75 21.78 -6.98
N LYS A 5 11.57 20.91 -7.59
CA LYS A 5 11.13 19.62 -8.09
C LYS A 5 10.71 18.71 -6.92
N ASN A 6 11.46 18.70 -5.82
CA ASN A 6 11.11 17.91 -4.63
C ASN A 6 9.90 18.49 -3.92
N MET A 7 9.79 19.80 -3.84
CA MET A 7 8.62 20.46 -3.26
C MET A 7 7.38 20.11 -4.05
N SER A 8 7.45 20.16 -5.38
CA SER A 8 6.36 19.80 -6.27
C SER A 8 5.91 18.34 -6.09
N GLN A 9 6.87 17.43 -5.95
CA GLN A 9 6.58 16.01 -5.73
C GLN A 9 5.92 15.78 -4.37
N THR A 10 6.37 16.48 -3.33
CA THR A 10 5.78 16.39 -1.99
C THR A 10 4.34 16.92 -1.99
N GLU A 11 4.12 18.07 -2.63
CA GLU A 11 2.79 18.64 -2.75
C GLU A 11 1.85 17.73 -3.54
N GLU A 12 2.33 17.15 -4.63
CA GLU A 12 1.57 16.21 -5.44
C GLU A 12 1.18 14.98 -4.62
N ARG A 13 2.12 14.42 -3.86
CA ARG A 13 1.87 13.27 -3.01
C ARG A 13 0.82 13.58 -1.95
N THR A 14 0.94 14.72 -1.28
CA THR A 14 -0.03 15.16 -0.28
C THR A 14 -1.41 15.29 -0.91
N ARG A 15 -1.49 15.91 -2.08
CA ARG A 15 -2.76 16.11 -2.79
C ARG A 15 -3.41 14.79 -3.17
N ARG A 16 -2.60 13.81 -3.66
CA ARG A 16 -3.11 12.50 -4.03
C ARG A 16 -3.70 11.76 -2.84
N PHE A 17 -2.99 11.75 -1.72
CA PHE A 17 -3.47 11.06 -0.53
C PHE A 17 -4.63 11.79 0.14
N ASP A 18 -4.69 13.11 0.04
CA ASP A 18 -5.88 13.85 0.49
C ASP A 18 -7.10 13.46 -0.35
N ALA A 19 -6.94 13.34 -1.65
CA ALA A 19 -8.01 12.90 -2.54
C ALA A 19 -8.43 11.45 -2.24
N PHE A 20 -7.48 10.57 -2.00
CA PHE A 20 -7.75 9.18 -1.63
C PHE A 20 -8.51 9.12 -0.29
N ARG A 21 -8.08 9.89 0.68
CA ARG A 21 -8.75 9.96 2.00
C ARG A 21 -10.19 10.44 1.86
N ASN A 22 -10.43 11.47 1.04
CA ASN A 22 -11.77 11.98 0.78
C ASN A 22 -12.65 10.91 0.11
N TRP A 23 -12.08 10.18 -0.84
CA TRP A 23 -12.78 9.08 -1.50
C TRP A 23 -13.13 7.97 -0.49
N LEU A 24 -12.21 7.62 0.40
CA LEU A 24 -12.45 6.63 1.44
C LEU A 24 -13.62 7.01 2.35
N ARG A 25 -13.74 8.29 2.70
CA ARG A 25 -14.83 8.78 3.54
C ARG A 25 -16.21 8.58 2.90
N ALA A 26 -16.26 8.56 1.58
CA ALA A 26 -17.50 8.32 0.85
C ALA A 26 -17.85 6.82 0.76
N GLN A 27 -16.95 5.93 1.17
CA GLN A 27 -17.18 4.49 1.16
C GLN A 27 -17.93 4.08 2.42
N THR A 28 -19.25 4.04 2.36
CA THR A 28 -20.11 3.82 3.54
C THR A 28 -19.95 2.43 4.16
N GLN A 29 -19.44 1.46 3.40
CA GLN A 29 -19.20 0.12 3.91
C GLN A 29 -17.94 0.02 4.78
N LEU A 30 -17.10 1.06 4.78
CA LEU A 30 -15.88 1.08 5.59
C LEU A 30 -16.09 1.89 6.86
N SER A 31 -15.66 1.34 8.00
CA SER A 31 -15.64 2.09 9.25
C SER A 31 -14.62 3.23 9.18
N VAL A 32 -14.76 4.22 10.06
CA VAL A 32 -13.79 5.32 10.16
C VAL A 32 -12.38 4.78 10.39
N ARG A 33 -12.26 3.77 11.24
CA ARG A 33 -10.96 3.14 11.52
C ARG A 33 -10.40 2.45 10.29
N ALA A 34 -11.23 1.72 9.55
CA ALA A 34 -10.80 1.04 8.33
C ALA A 34 -10.35 2.04 7.26
N GLN A 35 -11.01 3.19 7.16
CA GLN A 35 -10.61 4.26 6.24
C GLN A 35 -9.23 4.80 6.58
N GLY A 36 -8.98 5.09 7.87
CA GLY A 36 -7.67 5.58 8.33
C GLY A 36 -6.57 4.56 8.13
N ASP A 37 -6.87 3.29 8.41
CA ASP A 37 -5.91 2.20 8.22
C ASP A 37 -5.55 2.03 6.74
N ALA A 38 -6.54 2.12 5.84
CA ALA A 38 -6.29 2.02 4.40
C ALA A 38 -5.37 3.14 3.91
N ASP A 39 -5.60 4.38 4.36
CA ASP A 39 -4.75 5.52 4.02
C ASP A 39 -3.31 5.30 4.50
N SER A 40 -3.14 4.95 5.77
CA SER A 40 -1.81 4.73 6.37
C SER A 40 -1.06 3.59 5.68
N ARG A 41 -1.76 2.51 5.37
CA ARG A 41 -1.16 1.32 4.74
C ARG A 41 -0.75 1.60 3.30
N ALA A 42 -1.57 2.31 2.54
CA ALA A 42 -1.22 2.70 1.16
C ALA A 42 0.02 3.60 1.15
N ARG A 43 0.11 4.55 2.08
CA ARG A 43 1.30 5.41 2.23
C ARG A 43 2.53 4.59 2.57
N ARG A 44 2.39 3.58 3.42
CA ARG A 44 3.50 2.69 3.78
C ARG A 44 4.01 1.92 2.57
N VAL A 45 3.11 1.39 1.75
CA VAL A 45 3.50 0.68 0.53
C VAL A 45 4.29 1.60 -0.40
N GLU A 46 3.78 2.83 -0.62
CA GLU A 46 4.46 3.79 -1.48
C GLU A 46 5.84 4.16 -0.96
N ARG A 47 5.97 4.31 0.36
CA ARG A 47 7.24 4.68 0.97
C ARG A 47 8.28 3.56 0.93
N ASP A 48 7.86 2.32 1.17
CA ASP A 48 8.79 1.24 1.51
C ASP A 48 8.96 0.18 0.42
N LEU A 49 7.92 -0.12 -0.36
CA LEU A 49 8.01 -1.21 -1.33
C LEU A 49 9.04 -0.88 -2.42
N PHE A 50 9.92 -1.84 -2.70
CA PHE A 50 11.01 -1.70 -3.70
C PHE A 50 11.91 -0.48 -3.44
N GLY A 51 12.03 -0.04 -2.19
CA GLY A 51 12.82 1.16 -1.85
C GLY A 51 12.10 2.48 -2.10
N GLY A 52 10.82 2.43 -2.40
CA GLY A 52 9.98 3.59 -2.66
C GLY A 52 9.41 3.56 -4.07
N ILE A 53 8.11 3.76 -4.18
CA ILE A 53 7.39 3.79 -5.46
C ILE A 53 6.39 4.95 -5.45
N ASN A 54 5.82 5.22 -6.61
CA ASN A 54 4.70 6.15 -6.75
C ASN A 54 3.49 5.32 -7.21
N LEU A 55 2.44 5.23 -6.39
CA LEU A 55 1.29 4.39 -6.69
C LEU A 55 0.56 4.83 -7.96
N ASP A 56 0.49 6.15 -8.24
CA ASP A 56 -0.15 6.63 -9.46
C ASP A 56 0.65 6.23 -10.70
N ALA A 57 1.99 6.29 -10.61
CA ALA A 57 2.85 5.86 -11.72
C ALA A 57 2.71 4.35 -11.95
N GLU A 58 2.65 3.57 -10.87
CA GLU A 58 2.44 2.13 -10.98
C GLU A 58 1.06 1.81 -11.56
N TYR A 59 0.05 2.59 -11.17
CA TYR A 59 -1.30 2.44 -11.74
C TYR A 59 -1.30 2.73 -13.26
N ALA A 60 -0.62 3.81 -13.66
CA ALA A 60 -0.54 4.17 -15.07
C ALA A 60 0.17 3.11 -15.91
N GLN A 61 1.12 2.39 -15.30
CA GLN A 61 1.91 1.39 -15.99
C GLN A 61 1.14 0.08 -16.20
N ASP A 62 0.48 -0.45 -15.16
CA ASP A 62 -0.18 -1.76 -15.22
C ASP A 62 -1.37 -1.90 -14.28
N ARG A 63 -1.94 -0.79 -13.87
CA ARG A 63 -3.09 -0.75 -12.97
C ARG A 63 -2.79 -1.40 -11.62
N LEU A 64 -1.55 -1.17 -11.11
CA LEU A 64 -1.06 -1.69 -9.84
C LEU A 64 -0.88 -3.21 -9.79
N THR A 65 -0.90 -3.89 -10.92
CA THR A 65 -0.79 -5.35 -10.96
C THR A 65 0.53 -5.82 -10.34
N ARG A 66 1.65 -5.18 -10.72
CA ARG A 66 2.97 -5.54 -10.16
C ARG A 66 3.03 -5.37 -8.64
N VAL A 67 2.47 -4.26 -8.16
CA VAL A 67 2.45 -3.95 -6.73
C VAL A 67 1.62 -5.00 -5.98
N LEU A 68 0.42 -5.31 -6.50
CA LEU A 68 -0.46 -6.29 -5.87
C LEU A 68 0.17 -7.69 -5.86
N GLN A 69 0.81 -8.10 -6.95
CA GLN A 69 1.50 -9.39 -7.00
C GLN A 69 2.63 -9.46 -5.97
N ALA A 70 3.37 -8.34 -5.80
CA ALA A 70 4.45 -8.28 -4.84
C ALA A 70 3.96 -8.45 -3.39
N LEU A 71 2.72 -8.04 -3.11
CA LEU A 71 2.14 -8.13 -1.77
C LEU A 71 1.39 -9.44 -1.52
N GLU A 72 1.29 -10.32 -2.52
CA GLU A 72 0.64 -11.61 -2.34
C GLU A 72 1.47 -12.50 -1.42
N TYR A 73 0.81 -13.09 -0.42
CA TYR A 73 1.46 -13.99 0.53
C TYR A 73 0.39 -14.95 1.06
N SER A 74 0.51 -16.22 0.65
CA SER A 74 -0.50 -17.22 0.92
C SER A 74 -0.26 -17.92 2.26
N THR A 75 -1.23 -18.72 2.70
CA THR A 75 -1.08 -19.59 3.86
C THR A 75 0.08 -20.57 3.63
N GLU A 76 0.24 -21.06 2.40
CA GLU A 76 1.34 -21.95 2.04
C GLU A 76 2.68 -21.23 2.11
N ASP A 77 2.74 -19.96 1.67
CA ASP A 77 3.95 -19.15 1.79
C ASP A 77 4.38 -19.03 3.26
N ALA A 78 3.43 -18.80 4.15
CA ALA A 78 3.71 -18.70 5.58
C ALA A 78 4.19 -20.05 6.14
N ARG A 79 3.55 -21.13 5.72
CA ARG A 79 3.92 -22.49 6.14
C ARG A 79 5.33 -22.84 5.69
N ASN A 80 5.70 -22.41 4.50
CA ASN A 80 7.03 -22.66 3.92
C ASN A 80 8.08 -21.63 4.33
N HIS A 81 7.73 -20.71 5.22
CA HIS A 81 8.62 -19.66 5.73
C HIS A 81 9.22 -18.81 4.59
N ARG A 82 8.40 -18.46 3.59
CA ARG A 82 8.86 -17.61 2.50
C ARG A 82 9.29 -16.24 3.04
N GLU A 83 10.49 -15.79 2.67
CA GLU A 83 10.99 -14.50 3.12
C GLU A 83 10.15 -13.38 2.51
N PRO A 84 9.77 -12.37 3.31
CA PRO A 84 9.05 -11.21 2.79
C PRO A 84 9.97 -10.36 1.90
N LEU A 85 9.33 -9.51 1.08
CA LEU A 85 10.05 -8.64 0.17
C LEU A 85 10.95 -7.65 0.91
N GLU A 86 12.09 -7.33 0.28
CA GLU A 86 12.97 -6.28 0.76
C GLU A 86 12.24 -4.93 0.77
N GLY A 87 12.61 -4.09 1.72
CA GLY A 87 12.06 -2.76 1.88
C GLY A 87 10.93 -2.69 2.89
N LEU A 88 10.17 -3.76 3.06
CA LEU A 88 9.11 -3.80 4.06
C LEU A 88 9.68 -4.22 5.41
N VAL A 89 9.53 -3.36 6.41
CA VAL A 89 10.04 -3.61 7.76
C VAL A 89 8.90 -4.10 8.65
N PHE A 90 9.13 -5.23 9.30
CA PHE A 90 8.19 -5.80 10.27
C PHE A 90 8.72 -5.58 11.67
N ARG A 91 7.87 -5.07 12.57
CA ARG A 91 8.27 -4.66 13.93
C ARG A 91 8.11 -5.77 14.98
N PHE A 92 8.07 -7.01 14.55
CA PHE A 92 7.99 -8.15 15.44
C PHE A 92 9.19 -9.07 15.24
N ASN A 93 9.49 -9.84 16.28
CA ASN A 93 10.71 -10.66 16.34
C ASN A 93 10.62 -11.82 15.35
N PRO A 94 11.59 -11.99 14.41
CA PRO A 94 11.61 -13.13 13.49
C PRO A 94 11.69 -14.49 14.17
N ASP A 95 12.12 -14.54 15.43
CA ASP A 95 12.24 -15.80 16.18
C ASP A 95 10.93 -16.22 16.85
N GLU A 96 9.88 -15.38 16.80
CA GLU A 96 8.58 -15.74 17.34
C GLU A 96 7.97 -16.91 16.55
N PRO A 97 7.30 -17.88 17.23
CA PRO A 97 6.74 -19.04 16.54
C PRO A 97 5.71 -18.72 15.47
N ARG A 98 5.02 -17.57 15.59
CA ARG A 98 3.99 -17.16 14.65
C ARG A 98 4.44 -16.04 13.72
N TYR A 99 5.73 -15.85 13.57
CA TYR A 99 6.29 -14.76 12.77
C TYR A 99 5.72 -14.74 11.35
N TYR A 100 5.76 -15.86 10.64
CA TYR A 100 5.33 -15.91 9.24
C TYR A 100 3.81 -15.77 9.09
N GLU A 101 3.04 -16.22 10.07
CA GLU A 101 1.60 -15.97 10.10
C GLU A 101 1.31 -14.48 10.28
N ARG A 102 2.09 -13.78 11.10
CA ARG A 102 1.96 -12.34 11.29
C ARG A 102 2.38 -11.58 10.04
N VAL A 103 3.45 -12.02 9.36
CA VAL A 103 3.87 -11.47 8.06
C VAL A 103 2.71 -11.57 7.07
N LYS A 104 2.08 -12.73 6.99
CA LYS A 104 0.92 -12.94 6.11
C LYS A 104 -0.20 -11.94 6.42
N ALA A 105 -0.52 -11.75 7.69
CA ALA A 105 -1.58 -10.83 8.10
C ALA A 105 -1.26 -9.40 7.68
N VAL A 106 -0.03 -8.93 7.90
CA VAL A 106 0.39 -7.59 7.50
C VAL A 106 0.33 -7.43 5.97
N LEU A 107 0.87 -8.39 5.22
CA LEU A 107 0.86 -8.32 3.75
C LEU A 107 -0.56 -8.34 3.19
N SER A 108 -1.47 -9.10 3.79
CA SER A 108 -2.88 -9.12 3.40
C SER A 108 -3.52 -7.74 3.61
N ASP A 109 -3.21 -7.08 4.72
CA ASP A 109 -3.72 -5.74 5.01
C ASP A 109 -3.17 -4.71 4.03
N LEU A 110 -1.88 -4.78 3.70
CA LEU A 110 -1.27 -3.89 2.72
C LEU A 110 -1.85 -4.12 1.32
N HIS A 111 -2.05 -5.38 0.96
CA HIS A 111 -2.68 -5.76 -0.31
C HIS A 111 -4.07 -5.14 -0.43
N ARG A 112 -4.87 -5.26 0.64
CA ARG A 112 -6.23 -4.69 0.66
C ARG A 112 -6.21 -3.18 0.50
N ALA A 113 -5.28 -2.48 1.14
CA ALA A 113 -5.15 -1.03 1.02
C ALA A 113 -4.82 -0.62 -0.43
N VAL A 114 -3.95 -1.38 -1.11
CA VAL A 114 -3.60 -1.12 -2.51
C VAL A 114 -4.78 -1.42 -3.43
N GLU A 115 -5.57 -2.46 -3.15
CA GLU A 115 -6.80 -2.72 -3.90
C GLU A 115 -7.76 -1.54 -3.81
N LEU A 116 -7.92 -0.97 -2.62
CA LEU A 116 -8.74 0.22 -2.43
C LEU A 116 -8.18 1.42 -3.19
N TYR A 117 -6.86 1.58 -3.20
CA TYR A 117 -6.23 2.65 -3.97
C TYR A 117 -6.47 2.46 -5.47
N ARG A 118 -6.43 1.22 -5.96
CA ARG A 118 -6.77 0.92 -7.36
C ARG A 118 -8.21 1.26 -7.66
N ASP A 119 -9.13 0.92 -6.77
CA ASP A 119 -10.56 1.26 -6.94
C ASP A 119 -10.76 2.77 -7.02
N PHE A 120 -10.04 3.52 -6.17
CA PHE A 120 -10.04 4.97 -6.21
C PHE A 120 -9.54 5.48 -7.56
N CYS A 121 -8.40 4.98 -8.02
CA CYS A 121 -7.85 5.40 -9.32
C CYS A 121 -8.78 5.04 -10.48
N ASP A 122 -9.39 3.86 -10.45
CA ASP A 122 -10.34 3.43 -11.49
C ASP A 122 -11.54 4.38 -11.56
N GLU A 123 -11.98 4.88 -10.41
CA GLU A 123 -13.14 5.77 -10.34
C GLU A 123 -12.82 7.19 -10.81
N VAL A 124 -11.64 7.71 -10.45
CA VAL A 124 -11.26 9.07 -10.83
C VAL A 124 -10.63 9.15 -12.21
N ASN A 125 -10.15 8.03 -12.75
CA ASN A 125 -9.56 7.95 -14.10
C ASN A 125 -10.28 6.87 -14.91
N PRO A 126 -11.58 7.03 -15.18
CA PRO A 126 -12.31 6.03 -15.95
C PRO A 126 -11.75 5.95 -17.37
N GLN A 127 -11.48 4.73 -17.83
CA GLN A 127 -11.00 4.49 -19.19
C GLN A 127 -12.15 4.04 -20.09
#